data_cea81d768309dd954e17c15617ae9900
#
_entry.id   cea81d768309dd954e17c15617ae9900
#
_cell.length_a   1.000
_cell.length_b   1.000
_cell.length_c   1.000
_cell.angle_alpha   90.00
_cell.angle_beta   90.00
_cell.angle_gamma   90.00
#
_symmetry.space_group_name_H-M   'P 1'
#
loop_
_entity.id
_entity.type
_entity.pdbx_description
1 polymer ?
#
loop_
_entity_poly.entity_id
_entity_poly.type
_entity_poly.pdbx_seq_one_letter_code
_entity_poly.pdbx_strand_id
1 'polypeptide(L)'
;MKNRRIIFLAACMCSVVFLSGCSTDSLMDKMMGTETTVSSSASVDISKEDSDAVHVDANLEKPIFSVNPVESLQIPVGNTSGKLTCEAGITGEGTVTYQWYKNNVNSNGGGTPIEGATEVTYQVDTSAEGKDYYYVVATNTVGNTVSMAVSE
;
A
#
# COMPACT_ATOMS: atom_id res chain seq x y z
N MET A 1 -34.58 -2.59 26.24
CA MET A 1 -33.78 -1.52 25.63
C MET A 1 -33.38 -1.96 24.24
N LYS A 2 -33.81 -1.22 23.21
CA LYS A 2 -33.77 -1.66 21.80
C LYS A 2 -32.40 -1.37 21.18
N ASN A 3 -31.65 -2.39 20.83
CA ASN A 3 -30.40 -2.26 20.04
C ASN A 3 -30.77 -1.84 18.61
N ARG A 4 -30.42 -0.63 18.23
CA ARG A 4 -30.47 -0.17 16.83
C ARG A 4 -29.11 -0.48 16.18
N ARG A 5 -29.07 -1.51 15.36
CA ARG A 5 -27.98 -1.75 14.41
C ARG A 5 -28.13 -0.76 13.27
N ILE A 6 -27.14 0.11 13.09
CA ILE A 6 -27.05 0.98 11.92
C ILE A 6 -26.16 0.25 10.92
N ILE A 7 -26.80 -0.26 9.87
CA ILE A 7 -26.10 -0.87 8.72
C ILE A 7 -25.89 0.25 7.71
N PHE A 8 -24.65 0.63 7.45
CA PHE A 8 -24.32 1.48 6.31
C PHE A 8 -23.97 0.59 5.12
N LEU A 9 -24.85 0.58 4.12
CA LEU A 9 -24.53 0.05 2.79
C LEU A 9 -23.61 1.07 2.09
N ALA A 10 -22.39 0.66 1.78
CA ALA A 10 -21.53 1.39 0.86
C ALA A 10 -21.93 1.04 -0.58
N ALA A 11 -22.60 1.98 -1.25
CA ALA A 11 -22.87 1.87 -2.69
C ALA A 11 -21.62 2.33 -3.47
N CYS A 12 -20.99 1.39 -4.14
CA CYS A 12 -19.90 1.64 -5.08
C CYS A 12 -20.50 2.23 -6.38
N MET A 13 -20.32 3.53 -6.62
CA MET A 13 -20.59 4.16 -7.91
C MET A 13 -19.27 4.40 -8.64
N CYS A 14 -18.94 3.50 -9.56
CA CYS A 14 -17.96 3.74 -10.61
C CYS A 14 -18.51 4.72 -11.63
N SER A 15 -18.02 5.96 -11.64
CA SER A 15 -18.24 6.89 -12.75
C SER A 15 -17.02 6.89 -13.66
N VAL A 16 -17.17 6.21 -14.79
CA VAL A 16 -16.23 6.27 -15.90
C VAL A 16 -16.56 7.52 -16.72
N VAL A 17 -15.67 8.49 -16.72
CA VAL A 17 -15.74 9.64 -17.64
C VAL A 17 -14.80 9.36 -18.81
N PHE A 18 -15.39 9.05 -19.96
CA PHE A 18 -14.70 9.07 -21.24
C PHE A 18 -14.65 10.51 -21.75
N LEU A 19 -13.47 11.05 -21.94
CA LEU A 19 -13.25 12.25 -22.73
C LEU A 19 -12.56 11.84 -24.04
N SER A 20 -13.39 11.76 -25.09
CA SER A 20 -12.94 11.75 -26.47
C SER A 20 -12.40 13.13 -26.84
N GLY A 21 -11.16 13.18 -27.26
CA GLY A 21 -10.56 14.34 -27.90
C GLY A 21 -9.81 13.88 -29.13
N CYS A 22 -10.51 13.90 -30.25
CA CYS A 22 -9.97 13.73 -31.60
C CYS A 22 -9.38 15.06 -32.06
N SER A 23 -8.14 15.08 -32.50
CA SER A 23 -7.60 16.11 -33.40
C SER A 23 -6.63 15.48 -34.36
N THR A 24 -7.11 15.33 -35.54
CA THR A 24 -6.36 15.10 -36.77
C THR A 24 -5.66 16.39 -37.16
N ASP A 25 -4.37 16.34 -37.37
CA ASP A 25 -3.72 17.26 -38.30
C ASP A 25 -2.67 16.53 -39.13
N SER A 26 -2.98 16.51 -40.41
CA SER A 26 -2.21 15.98 -41.49
C SER A 26 -1.34 17.09 -42.04
N LEU A 27 -0.04 16.95 -42.08
CA LEU A 27 0.79 17.62 -43.05
C LEU A 27 1.91 16.69 -43.52
N MET A 28 1.73 16.25 -44.73
CA MET A 28 2.80 15.79 -45.62
C MET A 28 3.83 16.91 -45.78
N ASP A 29 5.10 16.59 -45.65
CA ASP A 29 6.08 17.13 -46.57
C ASP A 29 7.21 16.13 -46.80
N LYS A 30 7.52 16.04 -48.06
CA LYS A 30 8.40 15.14 -48.77
C LYS A 30 9.76 15.81 -48.91
N MET A 31 10.83 15.07 -48.57
CA MET A 31 12.14 15.19 -49.23
C MET A 31 13.12 14.13 -48.68
N MET A 32 13.32 13.11 -49.38
CA MET A 32 14.46 12.69 -50.22
C MET A 32 15.87 12.94 -49.62
N GLY A 33 16.54 11.84 -49.35
CA GLY A 33 17.98 11.73 -49.59
C GLY A 33 18.88 11.51 -48.40
N THR A 34 19.43 10.38 -48.40
CA THR A 34 20.83 10.00 -48.18
C THR A 34 21.02 8.95 -47.06
N GLU A 35 21.31 7.76 -47.56
CA GLU A 35 21.89 6.67 -46.73
C GLU A 35 23.20 7.16 -46.06
N THR A 36 23.26 7.01 -44.76
CA THR A 36 24.57 6.90 -44.11
C THR A 36 24.43 5.78 -43.05
N THR A 37 24.90 4.64 -43.39
CA THR A 37 25.18 3.53 -42.48
C THR A 37 26.21 3.95 -41.45
N VAL A 38 25.77 4.22 -40.22
CA VAL A 38 26.66 4.22 -39.07
C VAL A 38 26.20 3.10 -38.15
N SER A 39 26.79 1.96 -38.33
CA SER A 39 26.85 0.89 -37.34
C SER A 39 27.57 1.45 -36.12
N SER A 40 26.86 1.86 -35.14
CA SER A 40 27.35 2.14 -33.81
C SER A 40 26.60 1.22 -32.84
N SER A 41 27.15 0.05 -32.64
CA SER A 41 26.83 -0.83 -31.55
C SER A 41 27.34 -0.16 -30.26
N ALA A 42 26.53 0.76 -29.73
CA ALA A 42 26.63 1.14 -28.34
C ALA A 42 26.03 0.00 -27.51
N SER A 43 26.88 -0.95 -27.13
CA SER A 43 26.58 -1.83 -26.00
C SER A 43 26.43 -0.91 -24.77
N VAL A 44 25.18 -0.61 -24.41
CA VAL A 44 24.87 -0.07 -23.09
C VAL A 44 25.18 -1.20 -22.13
N ASP A 45 26.31 -1.10 -21.47
CA ASP A 45 26.69 -1.95 -20.36
C ASP A 45 25.74 -1.61 -19.19
N ILE A 46 24.61 -2.33 -19.13
CA ILE A 46 23.68 -2.30 -17.99
C ILE A 46 24.22 -3.31 -16.95
N SER A 47 25.44 -3.09 -16.49
CA SER A 47 26.01 -3.85 -15.40
C SER A 47 26.35 -2.93 -14.24
N LYS A 48 25.32 -2.36 -13.66
CA LYS A 48 25.28 -1.97 -12.25
C LYS A 48 23.84 -2.06 -11.79
N GLU A 49 23.35 -3.31 -11.68
CA GLU A 49 22.22 -3.57 -10.80
C GLU A 49 22.70 -3.18 -9.41
N ASP A 50 22.01 -2.20 -8.84
CA ASP A 50 22.16 -1.81 -7.45
C ASP A 50 21.67 -2.99 -6.60
N SER A 51 22.60 -3.87 -6.24
CA SER A 51 22.32 -5.14 -5.53
C SER A 51 21.77 -4.90 -4.11
N ASP A 52 21.71 -3.64 -3.68
CA ASP A 52 21.16 -3.24 -2.38
C ASP A 52 19.71 -2.73 -2.46
N ALA A 53 19.13 -2.60 -3.65
CA ALA A 53 17.74 -2.18 -3.79
C ALA A 53 16.79 -3.27 -3.27
N VAL A 54 15.81 -2.87 -2.45
CA VAL A 54 14.74 -3.75 -1.99
C VAL A 54 13.76 -3.99 -3.13
N HIS A 55 13.53 -5.27 -3.47
CA HIS A 55 12.64 -5.68 -4.55
C HIS A 55 11.35 -6.31 -3.98
N VAL A 56 10.20 -5.91 -4.52
CA VAL A 56 8.92 -6.58 -4.24
C VAL A 56 8.81 -7.80 -5.17
N ASP A 57 8.70 -8.99 -4.60
CA ASP A 57 8.52 -10.25 -5.35
C ASP A 57 7.13 -10.84 -5.08
N ALA A 58 6.37 -11.02 -6.15
CA ALA A 58 5.04 -11.61 -6.09
C ALA A 58 5.07 -13.12 -5.76
N ASN A 59 6.21 -13.78 -5.93
CA ASN A 59 6.38 -15.21 -5.62
C ASN A 59 6.85 -15.45 -4.18
N LEU A 60 7.37 -14.42 -3.51
CA LEU A 60 7.69 -14.52 -2.09
C LEU A 60 6.41 -14.66 -1.27
N GLU A 61 6.40 -15.59 -0.32
CA GLU A 61 5.24 -15.83 0.54
C GLU A 61 4.79 -14.54 1.25
N LYS A 62 3.53 -14.20 1.08
CA LYS A 62 2.91 -13.06 1.77
C LYS A 62 2.56 -13.44 3.19
N PRO A 63 2.78 -12.56 4.17
CA PRO A 63 2.26 -12.77 5.51
C PRO A 63 0.74 -12.96 5.49
N ILE A 64 0.26 -13.87 6.33
CA ILE A 64 -1.17 -14.13 6.52
C ILE A 64 -1.54 -13.65 7.91
N PHE A 65 -2.51 -12.74 7.99
CA PHE A 65 -3.03 -12.27 9.28
C PHE A 65 -3.86 -13.36 9.94
N SER A 66 -3.40 -13.84 11.09
CA SER A 66 -4.17 -14.69 12.01
C SER A 66 -5.05 -13.86 12.95
N VAL A 67 -4.62 -12.63 13.26
CA VAL A 67 -5.37 -11.64 14.02
C VAL A 67 -5.34 -10.32 13.27
N ASN A 68 -6.50 -9.86 12.80
CA ASN A 68 -6.70 -8.51 12.28
C ASN A 68 -6.99 -7.54 13.43
N PRO A 69 -6.67 -6.25 13.29
CA PRO A 69 -7.13 -5.24 14.24
C PRO A 69 -8.64 -5.27 14.41
N VAL A 70 -9.13 -4.88 15.57
CA VAL A 70 -10.57 -4.81 15.83
C VAL A 70 -11.24 -3.84 14.85
N GLU A 71 -12.38 -4.25 14.29
CA GLU A 71 -13.13 -3.48 13.28
C GLU A 71 -13.57 -2.08 13.80
N SER A 72 -13.84 -1.97 15.09
CA SER A 72 -14.25 -0.71 15.71
C SER A 72 -13.92 -0.69 17.19
N LEU A 73 -13.37 0.42 17.63
CA LEU A 73 -13.03 0.64 19.04
C LEU A 73 -13.51 2.04 19.45
N GLN A 74 -14.27 2.12 20.55
CA GLN A 74 -14.70 3.39 21.15
C GLN A 74 -13.95 3.58 22.46
N ILE A 75 -13.22 4.68 22.56
CA ILE A 75 -12.37 4.98 23.72
C ILE A 75 -12.71 6.38 24.21
N PRO A 76 -12.96 6.57 25.52
CA PRO A 76 -13.10 7.91 26.07
C PRO A 76 -11.80 8.73 25.92
N VAL A 77 -11.93 10.02 25.71
CA VAL A 77 -10.79 10.95 25.65
C VAL A 77 -9.93 10.82 26.90
N GLY A 78 -8.63 10.77 26.72
CA GLY A 78 -7.65 10.63 27.79
C GLY A 78 -7.52 9.23 28.39
N ASN A 79 -8.26 8.24 27.89
CA ASN A 79 -8.14 6.86 28.34
C ASN A 79 -7.02 6.11 27.60
N THR A 80 -6.09 5.55 28.33
CA THR A 80 -4.91 4.84 27.81
C THR A 80 -5.16 3.36 27.48
N SER A 81 -6.39 2.87 27.56
CA SER A 81 -6.72 1.47 27.27
C SER A 81 -6.93 1.16 25.78
N GLY A 82 -6.88 2.18 24.91
CA GLY A 82 -7.07 2.05 23.47
C GLY A 82 -5.90 1.36 22.79
N LYS A 83 -5.95 0.03 22.69
CA LYS A 83 -4.89 -0.78 22.09
C LYS A 83 -5.42 -1.55 20.89
N LEU A 84 -4.77 -1.38 19.74
CA LEU A 84 -4.96 -2.22 18.57
C LEU A 84 -3.93 -3.35 18.61
N THR A 85 -4.32 -4.53 18.14
CA THR A 85 -3.46 -5.71 18.10
C THR A 85 -3.62 -6.41 16.77
N CYS A 86 -2.51 -6.88 16.22
CA CYS A 86 -2.50 -7.72 15.02
C CYS A 86 -1.55 -8.89 15.24
N GLU A 87 -1.71 -9.93 14.44
CA GLU A 87 -0.76 -11.03 14.32
C GLU A 87 -0.75 -11.52 12.88
N ALA A 88 0.43 -11.62 12.28
CA ALA A 88 0.61 -12.19 10.96
C ALA A 88 1.83 -13.10 10.95
N GLY A 89 1.79 -14.13 10.15
CA GLY A 89 2.87 -15.12 10.03
C GLY A 89 3.07 -15.58 8.60
N ILE A 90 4.15 -16.33 8.42
CA ILE A 90 4.52 -17.06 7.22
C ILE A 90 4.80 -18.50 7.60
N THR A 91 4.73 -19.42 6.63
CA THR A 91 5.07 -20.84 6.83
C THR A 91 6.48 -21.16 6.34
N GLY A 92 6.99 -20.37 5.40
CA GLY A 92 8.31 -20.51 4.80
C GLY A 92 9.40 -19.70 5.49
N GLU A 93 10.39 -19.30 4.71
CA GLU A 93 11.53 -18.52 5.18
C GLU A 93 11.22 -17.02 5.16
N GLY A 94 11.86 -16.28 6.07
CA GLY A 94 11.81 -14.84 6.12
C GLY A 94 11.62 -14.27 7.53
N THR A 95 11.53 -12.96 7.57
CA THR A 95 11.25 -12.19 8.80
C THR A 95 10.04 -11.32 8.58
N VAL A 96 9.04 -11.46 9.44
CA VAL A 96 7.84 -10.62 9.39
C VAL A 96 8.04 -9.39 10.27
N THR A 97 7.85 -8.22 9.67
CA THR A 97 7.86 -6.93 10.35
C THR A 97 6.52 -6.22 10.14
N TYR A 98 6.21 -5.26 11.00
CA TYR A 98 4.94 -4.53 10.97
C TYR A 98 5.19 -3.04 10.84
N GLN A 99 4.22 -2.34 10.21
CA GLN A 99 4.13 -0.89 10.22
C GLN A 99 2.65 -0.50 10.31
N TRP A 100 2.30 0.27 11.35
CA TRP A 100 0.96 0.83 11.50
C TRP A 100 0.82 2.13 10.72
N TYR A 101 -0.37 2.32 10.19
CA TYR A 101 -0.76 3.49 9.41
C TYR A 101 -2.03 4.10 10.00
N LYS A 102 -2.11 5.42 9.91
CA LYS A 102 -3.30 6.20 10.25
C LYS A 102 -3.90 6.79 8.99
N ASN A 103 -5.22 6.77 8.91
CA ASN A 103 -5.97 7.34 7.81
C ASN A 103 -7.14 8.19 8.34
N ASN A 104 -7.59 9.17 7.56
CA ASN A 104 -8.77 9.99 7.84
C ASN A 104 -10.04 9.47 7.13
N VAL A 105 -9.89 8.45 6.29
CA VAL A 105 -10.97 7.76 5.59
C VAL A 105 -10.91 6.26 5.90
N ASN A 106 -12.07 5.59 5.83
CA ASN A 106 -12.14 4.14 6.02
C ASN A 106 -11.53 3.41 4.80
N SER A 107 -10.22 3.29 4.82
CA SER A 107 -9.44 2.62 3.77
C SER A 107 -8.16 2.05 4.37
N ASN A 108 -7.80 0.86 3.95
CA ASN A 108 -6.54 0.20 4.29
C ASN A 108 -5.42 0.48 3.28
N GLY A 109 -5.45 1.66 2.67
CA GLY A 109 -4.45 2.17 1.75
C GLY A 109 -4.42 3.69 1.72
N GLY A 110 -3.26 4.26 1.37
CA GLY A 110 -3.08 5.71 1.25
C GLY A 110 -3.02 6.47 2.59
N GLY A 111 -2.94 5.77 3.72
CA GLY A 111 -2.72 6.38 5.02
C GLY A 111 -1.27 6.83 5.22
N THR A 112 -1.03 7.55 6.31
CA THR A 112 0.30 7.99 6.73
C THR A 112 0.91 6.96 7.69
N PRO A 113 2.16 6.51 7.48
CA PRO A 113 2.83 5.64 8.43
C PRO A 113 3.01 6.36 9.77
N ILE A 114 2.78 5.63 10.85
CA ILE A 114 2.97 6.14 12.21
C ILE A 114 4.40 5.83 12.62
N GLU A 115 5.20 6.86 12.84
CA GLU A 115 6.61 6.71 13.17
C GLU A 115 6.81 5.84 14.43
N GLY A 116 7.68 4.85 14.33
CA GLY A 116 8.01 3.93 15.42
C GLY A 116 6.92 2.90 15.76
N ALA A 117 5.77 2.91 15.08
CA ALA A 117 4.70 1.95 15.33
C ALA A 117 4.94 0.66 14.52
N THR A 118 5.88 -0.17 14.97
CA THR A 118 6.35 -1.40 14.30
C THR A 118 6.07 -2.68 15.10
N GLU A 119 5.39 -2.56 16.21
CA GLU A 119 5.05 -3.68 17.07
C GLU A 119 3.71 -4.33 16.68
N VAL A 120 3.48 -5.57 17.11
CA VAL A 120 2.19 -6.27 16.95
C VAL A 120 1.02 -5.55 17.61
N THR A 121 1.31 -4.55 18.43
CA THR A 121 0.32 -3.74 19.13
C THR A 121 0.61 -2.26 18.94
N TYR A 122 -0.45 -1.48 18.78
CA TYR A 122 -0.38 -0.03 18.69
C TYR A 122 -1.31 0.61 19.73
N GLN A 123 -0.77 1.58 20.49
CA GLN A 123 -1.54 2.38 21.43
C GLN A 123 -2.11 3.60 20.71
N VAL A 124 -3.44 3.64 20.62
CA VAL A 124 -4.15 4.75 19.95
C VAL A 124 -3.99 6.03 20.76
N ASP A 125 -3.73 7.15 20.09
CA ASP A 125 -3.77 8.46 20.70
C ASP A 125 -5.24 8.88 20.97
N THR A 126 -5.55 9.12 22.23
CA THR A 126 -6.87 9.49 22.71
C THR A 126 -6.90 10.89 23.34
N SER A 127 -5.91 11.71 23.03
CA SER A 127 -5.76 13.07 23.60
C SER A 127 -6.86 14.05 23.16
N ALA A 128 -7.51 13.77 22.01
CA ALA A 128 -8.57 14.59 21.44
C ALA A 128 -9.75 13.74 20.97
N GLU A 129 -10.92 14.36 20.88
CA GLU A 129 -12.08 13.75 20.22
C GLU A 129 -11.87 13.69 18.71
N GLY A 130 -12.30 12.59 18.09
CA GLY A 130 -12.21 12.41 16.66
C GLY A 130 -12.58 11.02 16.21
N LYS A 131 -12.45 10.79 14.90
CA LYS A 131 -12.58 9.49 14.29
C LYS A 131 -11.41 9.29 13.36
N ASP A 132 -10.58 8.34 13.70
CA ASP A 132 -9.41 7.93 12.94
C ASP A 132 -9.56 6.49 12.49
N TYR A 133 -8.89 6.15 11.41
CA TYR A 133 -8.83 4.81 10.87
C TYR A 133 -7.39 4.32 10.90
N TYR A 134 -7.21 3.06 11.22
CA TYR A 134 -5.90 2.44 11.35
C TYR A 134 -5.86 1.14 10.58
N TYR A 135 -4.75 0.87 9.97
CA TYR A 135 -4.43 -0.42 9.38
C TYR A 135 -2.95 -0.73 9.59
N VAL A 136 -2.57 -1.98 9.44
CA VAL A 136 -1.19 -2.43 9.58
C VAL A 136 -0.76 -3.16 8.32
N VAL A 137 0.47 -2.91 7.91
CA VAL A 137 1.14 -3.65 6.83
C VAL A 137 2.12 -4.60 7.48
N ALA A 138 1.98 -5.89 7.18
CA ALA A 138 2.94 -6.93 7.52
C ALA A 138 3.85 -7.19 6.31
N THR A 139 5.15 -7.15 6.50
CA THR A 139 6.15 -7.35 5.45
C THR A 139 7.00 -8.56 5.77
N ASN A 140 7.02 -9.53 4.86
CA ASN A 140 7.98 -10.62 4.87
C ASN A 140 9.23 -10.20 4.10
N THR A 141 10.41 -10.42 4.67
CA THR A 141 11.71 -10.08 4.08
C THR A 141 12.61 -11.30 4.03
N VAL A 142 13.16 -11.58 2.84
CA VAL A 142 14.20 -12.58 2.61
C VAL A 142 15.32 -11.92 1.78
N GLY A 143 16.47 -11.68 2.40
CA GLY A 143 17.54 -10.90 1.76
C GLY A 143 17.06 -9.51 1.37
N ASN A 144 17.16 -9.17 0.09
CA ASN A 144 16.71 -7.90 -0.47
C ASN A 144 15.29 -7.98 -1.09
N THR A 145 14.59 -9.09 -0.87
CA THR A 145 13.26 -9.33 -1.44
C THR A 145 12.20 -9.20 -0.36
N VAL A 146 11.10 -8.53 -0.69
CA VAL A 146 9.98 -8.33 0.23
C VAL A 146 8.65 -8.72 -0.40
N SER A 147 7.74 -9.15 0.45
CA SER A 147 6.33 -9.37 0.12
C SER A 147 5.46 -8.80 1.24
N MET A 148 4.34 -8.19 0.90
CA MET A 148 3.53 -7.46 1.87
C MET A 148 2.08 -7.92 1.87
N ALA A 149 1.48 -7.89 3.06
CA ALA A 149 0.05 -8.02 3.28
C ALA A 149 -0.46 -6.83 4.09
N VAL A 150 -1.70 -6.42 3.84
CA VAL A 150 -2.38 -5.33 4.55
C VAL A 150 -3.53 -5.93 5.34
N SER A 151 -3.73 -5.48 6.58
CA SER A 151 -4.88 -5.89 7.41
C SER A 151 -6.21 -5.45 6.82
N GLU A 152 -7.24 -6.16 7.18
CA GLU A 152 -8.63 -5.81 6.85
C GLU A 152 -9.13 -4.62 7.67
#